data_f9471c742008f231b581591797fe3e06
#
_entry.id   f9471c742008f231b581591797fe3e06
#
_cell.length_a   1.000
_cell.length_b   1.000
_cell.length_c   1.000
_cell.angle_alpha   90.00
_cell.angle_beta   90.00
_cell.angle_gamma   90.00
#
_symmetry.space_group_name_H-M   'P 1'
#
loop_
_entity.id
_entity.type
_entity.pdbx_description
1 polymer ?
#
loop_
_entity_poly.entity_id
_entity_poly.type
_entity_poly.pdbx_seq_one_letter_code
_entity_poly.pdbx_strand_id
1 'polypeptide(L)'
;MRKFARLEAASDENDPMRRTAFRGGLAALFSLAFARSASAVEAARKKAPAPPPEANEWADRVAITDVIMRERWSRETHNPDVATSCFSPGALVEVSWFKGTAAHFIESGKRPPPLDTVNFDSMCPPVIWVRKDRAIAETSCAVHTALKLDGCEVLNISYTRLLWRVERLNGQWLIAGLRAIYIRDTLQTSGPNLELKIDEKKLASFRISYRYLSYVLTANGRPVRDDLPGMDRPEIVDALRAAERQWLTQA
;
A
#
# COMPACT_ATOMS: atom_id res chain seq x y z
N MET A 1 11.11 -30.08 52.49
CA MET A 1 11.69 -31.41 52.17
C MET A 1 10.76 -32.17 51.23
N ARG A 2 11.01 -32.20 49.94
CA ARG A 2 10.49 -33.19 48.99
C ARG A 2 11.53 -33.34 47.86
N LYS A 3 11.94 -34.61 47.67
CA LYS A 3 13.04 -35.11 46.87
C LYS A 3 12.73 -34.94 45.36
N PHE A 4 13.68 -34.42 44.59
CA PHE A 4 13.73 -34.55 43.14
C PHE A 4 14.24 -35.96 42.78
N ALA A 5 13.43 -36.69 42.04
CA ALA A 5 13.84 -37.94 41.41
C ALA A 5 14.49 -37.63 40.06
N ARG A 6 15.70 -38.03 39.88
CA ARG A 6 16.51 -38.00 38.66
C ARG A 6 16.12 -39.21 37.81
N LEU A 7 15.62 -38.95 36.60
CA LEU A 7 15.50 -39.98 35.55
C LEU A 7 16.72 -39.87 34.65
N GLU A 8 17.62 -40.81 34.77
CA GLU A 8 18.70 -41.06 33.81
C GLU A 8 18.08 -41.78 32.60
N ALA A 9 18.11 -41.15 31.44
CA ALA A 9 17.86 -41.80 30.16
C ALA A 9 19.20 -42.17 29.54
N ALA A 10 19.42 -43.47 29.37
CA ALA A 10 20.59 -44.05 28.73
C ALA A 10 20.64 -43.59 27.25
N SER A 11 21.77 -42.99 26.88
CA SER A 11 22.10 -42.68 25.48
C SER A 11 22.70 -43.94 24.85
N ASP A 12 21.97 -44.51 23.91
CA ASP A 12 22.49 -45.49 22.96
C ASP A 12 23.03 -44.77 21.73
N GLU A 13 24.30 -44.42 21.80
CA GLU A 13 25.01 -43.64 20.82
C GLU A 13 26.02 -44.55 20.13
N ASN A 14 25.58 -45.38 19.15
CA ASN A 14 26.45 -45.93 18.10
C ASN A 14 25.67 -46.75 17.05
N ASP A 15 25.06 -46.05 16.08
CA ASP A 15 24.66 -46.68 14.82
C ASP A 15 25.18 -45.82 13.64
N PRO A 16 26.31 -46.24 13.02
CA PRO A 16 26.91 -45.49 11.91
C PRO A 16 26.08 -45.48 10.61
N MET A 17 25.10 -46.36 10.50
CA MET A 17 24.27 -46.43 9.27
C MET A 17 23.14 -45.36 9.22
N ARG A 18 22.71 -44.84 10.37
CA ARG A 18 21.68 -43.77 10.40
C ARG A 18 22.23 -42.38 10.06
N ARG A 19 23.54 -42.15 10.24
CA ARG A 19 24.15 -40.82 9.98
C ARG A 19 24.38 -40.53 8.50
N THR A 20 24.51 -41.53 7.63
CA THR A 20 24.76 -41.38 6.21
C THR A 20 23.50 -41.12 5.40
N ALA A 21 22.35 -41.66 5.78
CA ALA A 21 21.09 -41.47 5.04
C ALA A 21 20.49 -40.06 5.26
N PHE A 22 20.72 -39.42 6.42
CA PHE A 22 20.18 -38.09 6.70
C PHE A 22 20.98 -36.92 6.05
N ARG A 23 22.30 -37.14 5.82
CA ARG A 23 23.14 -36.11 5.18
C ARG A 23 22.98 -36.04 3.66
N GLY A 24 22.66 -37.16 3.01
CA GLY A 24 22.43 -37.19 1.57
C GLY A 24 21.08 -36.58 1.14
N GLY A 25 20.04 -36.80 1.94
CA GLY A 25 18.68 -36.31 1.63
C GLY A 25 18.52 -34.78 1.77
N LEU A 26 19.11 -34.17 2.79
CA LEU A 26 19.04 -32.73 2.97
C LEU A 26 19.85 -31.97 1.91
N ALA A 27 21.03 -32.45 1.52
CA ALA A 27 21.85 -31.81 0.50
C ALA A 27 21.19 -31.85 -0.89
N ALA A 28 20.50 -32.96 -1.23
CA ALA A 28 19.77 -33.08 -2.50
C ALA A 28 18.53 -32.19 -2.54
N LEU A 29 17.79 -32.03 -1.44
CA LEU A 29 16.63 -31.16 -1.36
C LEU A 29 17.02 -29.67 -1.43
N PHE A 30 18.11 -29.26 -0.79
CA PHE A 30 18.65 -27.91 -0.89
C PHE A 30 19.18 -27.61 -2.30
N SER A 31 19.85 -28.54 -2.95
CA SER A 31 20.36 -28.35 -4.32
C SER A 31 19.22 -28.22 -5.35
N LEU A 32 18.12 -28.97 -5.21
CA LEU A 32 16.94 -28.86 -6.07
C LEU A 32 16.15 -27.58 -5.84
N ALA A 33 16.09 -27.09 -4.60
CA ALA A 33 15.45 -25.82 -4.29
C ALA A 33 16.25 -24.62 -4.86
N PHE A 34 17.57 -24.65 -4.74
CA PHE A 34 18.45 -23.62 -5.32
C PHE A 34 18.42 -23.63 -6.85
N ALA A 35 18.41 -24.80 -7.50
CA ALA A 35 18.32 -24.91 -8.94
C ALA A 35 16.97 -24.39 -9.50
N ARG A 36 15.85 -24.65 -8.81
CA ARG A 36 14.54 -24.10 -9.16
C ARG A 36 14.46 -22.58 -8.94
N SER A 37 15.07 -22.08 -7.87
CA SER A 37 15.16 -20.64 -7.61
C SER A 37 16.02 -19.92 -8.63
N ALA A 38 17.15 -20.51 -9.03
CA ALA A 38 18.02 -19.96 -10.07
C ALA A 38 17.33 -19.95 -11.45
N SER A 39 16.59 -21.00 -11.81
CA SER A 39 15.82 -21.04 -13.06
C SER A 39 14.66 -20.05 -13.08
N ALA A 40 13.98 -19.82 -11.94
CA ALA A 40 12.94 -18.84 -11.83
C ALA A 40 13.49 -17.40 -11.89
N VAL A 41 14.63 -17.15 -11.26
CA VAL A 41 15.36 -15.88 -11.35
C VAL A 41 15.87 -15.63 -12.76
N GLU A 42 16.40 -16.65 -13.45
CA GLU A 42 16.86 -16.56 -14.83
C GLU A 42 15.69 -16.36 -15.81
N ALA A 43 14.54 -17.02 -15.60
CA ALA A 43 13.33 -16.78 -16.38
C ALA A 43 12.73 -15.37 -16.13
N ALA A 44 12.84 -14.86 -14.90
CA ALA A 44 12.47 -13.48 -14.58
C ALA A 44 13.46 -12.47 -15.19
N ARG A 45 14.74 -12.83 -15.30
CA ARG A 45 15.78 -12.01 -15.95
C ARG A 45 15.64 -11.98 -17.47
N LYS A 46 15.11 -13.02 -18.08
CA LYS A 46 14.78 -13.07 -19.54
C LYS A 46 13.55 -12.26 -19.92
N LYS A 47 12.70 -11.88 -18.96
CA LYS A 47 11.80 -10.71 -19.06
C LYS A 47 12.57 -9.47 -18.59
N ALA A 48 13.59 -9.09 -19.38
CA ALA A 48 14.52 -8.02 -19.02
C ALA A 48 13.77 -6.81 -18.46
N PRO A 49 14.23 -6.23 -17.32
CA PRO A 49 13.78 -4.92 -16.94
C PRO A 49 14.02 -3.99 -18.13
N ALA A 50 13.10 -3.06 -18.34
CA ALA A 50 13.27 -2.02 -19.35
C ALA A 50 14.68 -1.41 -19.20
N PRO A 51 15.34 -1.05 -20.31
CA PRO A 51 16.64 -0.39 -20.25
C PRO A 51 16.54 0.82 -19.33
N PRO A 52 17.67 1.22 -18.69
CA PRO A 52 17.69 2.41 -17.86
C PRO A 52 17.15 3.61 -18.67
N PRO A 53 16.39 4.50 -18.02
CA PRO A 53 15.82 5.66 -18.71
C PRO A 53 16.89 6.52 -19.35
N GLU A 54 16.57 7.12 -20.50
CA GLU A 54 17.41 8.16 -21.10
C GLU A 54 17.51 9.40 -20.17
N ALA A 55 18.53 10.25 -20.36
CA ALA A 55 18.76 11.41 -19.51
C ALA A 55 17.51 12.32 -19.36
N ASN A 56 16.76 12.51 -20.44
CA ASN A 56 15.51 13.30 -20.43
C ASN A 56 14.41 12.62 -19.59
N GLU A 57 14.34 11.30 -19.58
CA GLU A 57 13.35 10.54 -18.78
C GLU A 57 13.67 10.63 -17.28
N TRP A 58 14.94 10.77 -16.88
CA TRP A 58 15.30 11.02 -15.49
C TRP A 58 14.75 12.35 -14.98
N ALA A 59 14.85 13.42 -15.77
CA ALA A 59 14.27 14.72 -15.43
C ALA A 59 12.73 14.62 -15.26
N ASP A 60 12.07 13.89 -16.15
CA ASP A 60 10.63 13.63 -16.07
C ASP A 60 10.27 12.86 -14.79
N ARG A 61 11.02 11.80 -14.45
CA ARG A 61 10.79 11.03 -13.24
C ARG A 61 10.94 11.85 -11.98
N VAL A 62 11.93 12.75 -11.92
CA VAL A 62 12.13 13.67 -10.81
C VAL A 62 10.94 14.64 -10.72
N ALA A 63 10.51 15.25 -11.82
CA ALA A 63 9.40 16.20 -11.85
C ALA A 63 8.05 15.52 -11.48
N ILE A 64 7.83 14.28 -11.94
CA ILE A 64 6.65 13.48 -11.57
C ILE A 64 6.67 13.14 -10.08
N THR A 65 7.82 12.74 -9.55
CA THR A 65 7.96 12.47 -8.12
C THR A 65 7.68 13.72 -7.30
N ASP A 66 8.24 14.87 -7.71
CA ASP A 66 8.06 16.16 -7.03
C ASP A 66 6.58 16.57 -6.98
N VAL A 67 5.84 16.52 -8.09
CA VAL A 67 4.43 16.90 -8.10
C VAL A 67 3.57 15.98 -7.20
N ILE A 68 3.86 14.68 -7.17
CA ILE A 68 3.20 13.72 -6.29
C ILE A 68 3.48 14.03 -4.82
N MET A 69 4.75 14.27 -4.48
CA MET A 69 5.15 14.57 -3.10
C MET A 69 4.60 15.92 -2.62
N ARG A 70 4.56 16.94 -3.49
CA ARG A 70 3.93 18.23 -3.17
C ARG A 70 2.42 18.09 -2.92
N GLU A 71 1.73 17.27 -3.70
CA GLU A 71 0.31 16.99 -3.48
C GLU A 71 0.09 16.34 -2.12
N ARG A 72 0.88 15.31 -1.74
CA ARG A 72 0.77 14.67 -0.43
C ARG A 72 1.08 15.62 0.71
N TRP A 73 2.20 16.32 0.63
CA TRP A 73 2.59 17.33 1.62
C TRP A 73 1.50 18.41 1.81
N SER A 74 0.91 18.88 0.70
CA SER A 74 -0.13 19.91 0.77
C SER A 74 -1.38 19.47 1.52
N ARG A 75 -1.70 18.17 1.47
CA ARG A 75 -2.82 17.59 2.23
C ARG A 75 -2.53 17.52 3.72
N GLU A 76 -1.33 17.08 4.09
CA GLU A 76 -0.92 16.97 5.48
C GLU A 76 -0.79 18.34 6.14
N THR A 77 -0.37 19.34 5.40
CA THR A 77 -0.15 20.71 5.86
C THR A 77 -1.35 21.63 5.62
N HIS A 78 -2.47 21.09 5.10
CA HIS A 78 -3.70 21.85 4.80
C HIS A 78 -3.45 23.07 3.88
N ASN A 79 -2.65 22.89 2.83
CA ASN A 79 -2.31 23.92 1.86
C ASN A 79 -3.06 23.72 0.53
N PRO A 80 -4.30 24.23 0.38
CA PRO A 80 -5.12 23.98 -0.80
C PRO A 80 -4.57 24.62 -2.08
N ASP A 81 -3.81 25.71 -2.00
CA ASP A 81 -3.24 26.38 -3.16
C ASP A 81 -2.17 25.53 -3.81
N VAL A 82 -1.27 24.94 -2.99
CA VAL A 82 -0.28 23.96 -3.48
C VAL A 82 -1.00 22.73 -4.02
N ALA A 83 -2.00 22.19 -3.32
CA ALA A 83 -2.78 21.06 -3.83
C ALA A 83 -3.36 21.36 -5.21
N THR A 84 -3.97 22.53 -5.40
CA THR A 84 -4.56 22.95 -6.67
C THR A 84 -3.52 23.02 -7.79
N SER A 85 -2.31 23.51 -7.49
CA SER A 85 -1.22 23.60 -8.47
C SER A 85 -0.67 22.24 -8.94
N CYS A 86 -0.97 21.17 -8.21
CA CYS A 86 -0.50 19.81 -8.53
C CYS A 86 -1.41 19.07 -9.51
N PHE A 87 -2.68 19.43 -9.62
CA PHE A 87 -3.64 18.70 -10.45
C PHE A 87 -3.89 19.38 -11.80
N SER A 88 -4.06 18.57 -12.84
CA SER A 88 -4.52 19.06 -14.14
C SER A 88 -6.02 19.39 -14.11
N PRO A 89 -6.49 20.27 -15.01
CA PRO A 89 -7.91 20.55 -15.16
C PRO A 89 -8.71 19.26 -15.44
N GLY A 90 -9.76 19.02 -14.66
CA GLY A 90 -10.61 17.83 -14.82
C GLY A 90 -10.04 16.54 -14.21
N ALA A 91 -8.92 16.60 -13.50
CA ALA A 91 -8.34 15.46 -12.80
C ALA A 91 -9.36 14.77 -11.86
N LEU A 92 -9.31 13.44 -11.80
CA LEU A 92 -10.25 12.63 -11.02
C LEU A 92 -9.55 11.97 -9.83
N VAL A 93 -10.22 11.98 -8.69
CA VAL A 93 -9.76 11.31 -7.47
C VAL A 93 -10.79 10.27 -7.03
N GLU A 94 -10.32 9.05 -6.79
CA GLU A 94 -11.14 7.95 -6.28
C GLU A 94 -10.39 7.23 -5.17
N VAL A 95 -10.81 7.49 -3.93
CA VAL A 95 -10.27 6.90 -2.69
C VAL A 95 -11.43 6.40 -1.82
N SER A 96 -11.15 5.86 -0.64
CA SER A 96 -12.14 5.21 0.23
C SER A 96 -13.40 6.04 0.49
N TRP A 97 -13.23 7.30 0.80
CA TRP A 97 -14.29 8.21 1.24
C TRP A 97 -14.70 9.24 0.19
N PHE A 98 -14.03 9.26 -0.99
CA PHE A 98 -14.26 10.27 -2.00
C PHE A 98 -14.17 9.69 -3.41
N LYS A 99 -15.07 10.15 -4.28
CA LYS A 99 -15.03 9.95 -5.74
C LYS A 99 -15.55 11.20 -6.43
N GLY A 100 -14.70 11.83 -7.24
CA GLY A 100 -15.07 13.06 -7.95
C GLY A 100 -13.88 13.76 -8.56
N THR A 101 -14.04 15.04 -8.88
CA THR A 101 -12.97 15.87 -9.40
C THR A 101 -11.96 16.26 -8.31
N ALA A 102 -10.71 16.50 -8.71
CA ALA A 102 -9.68 16.97 -7.79
C ALA A 102 -10.06 18.31 -7.13
N ALA A 103 -10.74 19.21 -7.85
CA ALA A 103 -11.23 20.46 -7.29
C ALA A 103 -12.19 20.24 -6.10
N HIS A 104 -13.17 19.35 -6.24
CA HIS A 104 -14.07 18.99 -5.15
C HIS A 104 -13.35 18.24 -4.02
N PHE A 105 -12.33 17.42 -4.35
CA PHE A 105 -11.52 16.72 -3.37
C PHE A 105 -10.74 17.70 -2.49
N ILE A 106 -10.11 18.72 -3.10
CA ILE A 106 -9.39 19.77 -2.39
C ILE A 106 -10.36 20.60 -1.54
N GLU A 107 -11.51 20.97 -2.09
CA GLU A 107 -12.55 21.74 -1.36
C GLU A 107 -13.04 20.96 -0.14
N SER A 108 -13.27 19.65 -0.27
CA SER A 108 -13.68 18.80 0.86
C SER A 108 -12.62 18.69 1.97
N GLY A 109 -11.35 18.91 1.62
CA GLY A 109 -10.22 18.93 2.54
C GLY A 109 -9.97 20.28 3.23
N LYS A 110 -10.62 21.36 2.79
CA LYS A 110 -10.49 22.68 3.43
C LYS A 110 -11.15 22.74 4.80
N ARG A 111 -12.13 21.87 5.06
CA ARG A 111 -12.70 21.76 6.39
C ARG A 111 -11.64 21.16 7.31
N PRO A 112 -11.17 21.88 8.33
CA PRO A 112 -10.19 21.31 9.25
C PRO A 112 -10.78 20.03 9.86
N PRO A 113 -9.96 18.99 10.00
CA PRO A 113 -10.38 17.80 10.75
C PRO A 113 -10.74 18.21 12.17
N PRO A 114 -11.54 17.40 12.89
CA PRO A 114 -11.70 17.57 14.34
C PRO A 114 -10.32 17.72 14.99
N LEU A 115 -10.21 18.54 16.01
CA LEU A 115 -8.94 18.88 16.69
C LEU A 115 -8.10 17.65 17.10
N ASP A 116 -8.78 16.51 17.29
CA ASP A 116 -8.16 15.25 17.70
C ASP A 116 -7.82 14.31 16.51
N THR A 117 -7.95 14.79 15.27
CA THR A 117 -7.64 13.95 14.08
C THR A 117 -6.36 14.42 13.42
N VAL A 118 -5.39 13.51 13.31
CA VAL A 118 -4.13 13.75 12.61
C VAL A 118 -4.01 12.73 11.48
N ASN A 119 -3.73 13.21 10.27
CA ASN A 119 -3.46 12.37 9.11
C ASN A 119 -2.07 12.66 8.58
N PHE A 120 -1.32 11.60 8.29
CA PHE A 120 -0.03 11.69 7.60
C PHE A 120 0.25 10.42 6.81
N ASP A 121 1.09 10.54 5.79
CA ASP A 121 1.39 9.46 4.87
C ASP A 121 2.86 9.04 4.97
N SER A 122 3.12 7.74 5.16
CA SER A 122 4.46 7.17 5.01
C SER A 122 4.57 6.54 3.63
N MET A 123 5.28 7.21 2.72
CA MET A 123 5.39 6.84 1.32
C MET A 123 6.76 6.26 0.97
N CYS A 124 6.76 5.22 0.12
CA CYS A 124 7.95 4.76 -0.57
C CYS A 124 8.19 5.57 -1.86
N PRO A 125 9.41 5.55 -2.44
CA PRO A 125 9.63 6.09 -3.77
C PRO A 125 8.71 5.43 -4.82
N PRO A 126 8.14 6.22 -5.76
CA PRO A 126 7.24 5.68 -6.77
C PRO A 126 7.98 4.90 -7.86
N VAL A 127 7.35 3.83 -8.34
CA VAL A 127 7.68 3.23 -9.63
C VAL A 127 6.92 4.00 -10.69
N ILE A 128 7.64 4.49 -11.73
CA ILE A 128 7.08 5.40 -12.73
C ILE A 128 7.27 4.80 -14.12
N TRP A 129 6.21 4.79 -14.92
CA TRP A 129 6.20 4.43 -16.35
C TRP A 129 5.86 5.67 -17.15
N VAL A 130 6.82 6.17 -17.91
CA VAL A 130 6.66 7.36 -18.77
C VAL A 130 6.42 6.92 -20.21
N ARG A 131 5.52 7.59 -20.89
CA ARG A 131 5.31 7.47 -22.32
C ARG A 131 4.88 8.82 -22.89
N LYS A 132 5.77 9.48 -23.65
CA LYS A 132 5.56 10.83 -24.17
C LYS A 132 5.11 11.80 -23.06
N ASP A 133 3.91 12.38 -23.19
CA ASP A 133 3.34 13.35 -22.27
C ASP A 133 2.40 12.70 -21.21
N ARG A 134 2.49 11.38 -21.02
CA ARG A 134 1.76 10.66 -20.00
C ARG A 134 2.65 9.78 -19.16
N ALA A 135 2.30 9.65 -17.91
CA ALA A 135 2.96 8.74 -16.99
C ALA A 135 1.97 8.10 -16.01
N ILE A 136 2.31 6.90 -15.58
CA ILE A 136 1.69 6.24 -14.43
C ILE A 136 2.75 6.15 -13.34
N ALA A 137 2.38 6.51 -12.13
CA ALA A 137 3.20 6.33 -10.95
C ALA A 137 2.46 5.47 -9.92
N GLU A 138 3.13 4.48 -9.35
CA GLU A 138 2.58 3.64 -8.28
C GLU A 138 3.57 3.58 -7.12
N THR A 139 3.09 3.79 -5.88
CA THR A 139 3.92 3.64 -4.69
C THR A 139 3.18 2.93 -3.57
N SER A 140 3.92 2.23 -2.72
CA SER A 140 3.41 1.76 -1.44
C SER A 140 3.29 2.92 -0.47
N CYS A 141 2.16 3.00 0.22
CA CYS A 141 1.86 4.06 1.17
C CYS A 141 1.15 3.47 2.39
N ALA A 142 1.59 3.87 3.58
CA ALA A 142 0.85 3.67 4.81
C ALA A 142 0.18 5.01 5.17
N VAL A 143 -1.15 5.04 5.04
CA VAL A 143 -1.96 6.20 5.43
C VAL A 143 -2.30 6.06 6.91
N HIS A 144 -1.77 6.96 7.73
CA HIS A 144 -1.99 7.00 9.16
C HIS A 144 -3.11 7.98 9.49
N THR A 145 -4.09 7.54 10.27
CA THR A 145 -5.16 8.38 10.78
C THR A 145 -5.29 8.17 12.28
N ALA A 146 -4.84 9.14 13.06
CA ALA A 146 -5.08 9.19 14.50
C ALA A 146 -6.39 9.94 14.74
N LEU A 147 -7.28 9.35 15.55
CA LEU A 147 -8.61 9.91 15.81
C LEU A 147 -9.19 9.32 17.11
N LYS A 148 -10.35 9.86 17.54
CA LYS A 148 -11.12 9.26 18.63
C LYS A 148 -12.22 8.36 18.07
N LEU A 149 -12.33 7.16 18.63
CA LEU A 149 -13.39 6.19 18.37
C LEU A 149 -13.97 5.72 19.70
N ASP A 150 -15.25 6.00 19.94
CA ASP A 150 -15.95 5.67 21.20
C ASP A 150 -15.20 6.17 22.46
N GLY A 151 -14.61 7.36 22.37
CA GLY A 151 -13.86 7.98 23.46
C GLY A 151 -12.41 7.53 23.61
N CYS A 152 -11.99 6.48 22.89
CA CYS A 152 -10.61 5.99 22.86
C CYS A 152 -9.82 6.68 21.76
N GLU A 153 -8.58 7.08 22.06
CA GLU A 153 -7.63 7.46 21.02
C GLU A 153 -7.14 6.22 20.27
N VAL A 154 -7.29 6.22 18.96
CA VAL A 154 -6.90 5.13 18.09
C VAL A 154 -6.07 5.61 16.93
N LEU A 155 -5.19 4.72 16.43
CA LEU A 155 -4.47 4.87 15.18
C LEU A 155 -4.95 3.80 14.20
N ASN A 156 -5.59 4.24 13.12
CA ASN A 156 -5.82 3.40 11.94
C ASN A 156 -4.67 3.57 10.96
N ILE A 157 -4.06 2.47 10.54
CA ILE A 157 -3.04 2.47 9.49
C ILE A 157 -3.59 1.68 8.31
N SER A 158 -3.79 2.35 7.18
CA SER A 158 -4.25 1.73 5.94
C SER A 158 -3.07 1.56 4.99
N TYR A 159 -2.66 0.30 4.77
CA TYR A 159 -1.59 -0.04 3.83
C TYR A 159 -2.19 -0.10 2.43
N THR A 160 -1.69 0.75 1.54
CA THR A 160 -2.21 0.93 0.19
C THR A 160 -1.10 0.94 -0.85
N ARG A 161 -1.49 0.81 -2.11
CA ARG A 161 -0.73 1.31 -3.24
C ARG A 161 -1.50 2.49 -3.81
N LEU A 162 -0.90 3.64 -3.79
CA LEU A 162 -1.44 4.82 -4.45
C LEU A 162 -0.98 4.81 -5.91
N LEU A 163 -1.90 5.12 -6.79
CA LEU A 163 -1.73 5.04 -8.24
C LEU A 163 -2.14 6.38 -8.86
N TRP A 164 -1.21 7.04 -9.52
CA TRP A 164 -1.43 8.31 -10.19
C TRP A 164 -1.35 8.18 -11.69
N ARG A 165 -2.28 8.84 -12.38
CA ARG A 165 -2.08 9.29 -13.76
C ARG A 165 -1.45 10.67 -13.70
N VAL A 166 -0.38 10.86 -14.46
CA VAL A 166 0.31 12.14 -14.56
C VAL A 166 0.43 12.50 -16.04
N GLU A 167 0.15 13.74 -16.39
CA GLU A 167 0.22 14.23 -17.76
C GLU A 167 1.04 15.51 -17.85
N ARG A 168 1.68 15.73 -18.99
CA ARG A 168 2.45 16.94 -19.24
C ARG A 168 1.58 17.94 -20.00
N LEU A 169 1.30 19.07 -19.36
CA LEU A 169 0.57 20.18 -19.96
C LEU A 169 1.43 21.44 -19.94
N ASN A 170 1.62 22.08 -21.09
CA ASN A 170 2.46 23.26 -21.23
C ASN A 170 3.88 23.11 -20.63
N GLY A 171 4.47 21.92 -20.80
CA GLY A 171 5.81 21.60 -20.29
C GLY A 171 5.87 21.21 -18.81
N GLN A 172 4.76 21.20 -18.09
CA GLN A 172 4.69 20.84 -16.66
C GLN A 172 3.97 19.51 -16.45
N TRP A 173 4.52 18.66 -15.57
CA TRP A 173 3.87 17.45 -15.13
C TRP A 173 2.82 17.74 -14.05
N LEU A 174 1.57 17.32 -14.31
CA LEU A 174 0.42 17.52 -13.43
C LEU A 174 -0.32 16.21 -13.21
N ILE A 175 -0.95 16.04 -12.06
CA ILE A 175 -1.72 14.87 -11.70
C ILE A 175 -3.06 14.90 -12.41
N ALA A 176 -3.31 13.92 -13.31
CA ALA A 176 -4.57 13.74 -14.02
C ALA A 176 -5.54 12.79 -13.30
N GLY A 177 -5.04 12.01 -12.35
CA GLY A 177 -5.88 11.11 -11.56
C GLY A 177 -5.15 10.50 -10.39
N LEU A 178 -5.91 10.18 -9.34
CA LEU A 178 -5.44 9.47 -8.15
C LEU A 178 -6.41 8.36 -7.79
N ARG A 179 -5.89 7.16 -7.58
CA ARG A 179 -6.61 5.98 -7.10
C ARG A 179 -5.83 5.27 -6.02
N ALA A 180 -6.53 4.46 -5.21
CA ALA A 180 -5.92 3.64 -4.18
C ALA A 180 -6.25 2.15 -4.40
N ILE A 181 -5.27 1.28 -4.22
CA ILE A 181 -5.42 -0.17 -4.11
C ILE A 181 -5.16 -0.52 -2.65
N TYR A 182 -6.16 -1.10 -1.99
CA TYR A 182 -6.08 -1.42 -0.56
C TYR A 182 -5.48 -2.79 -0.35
N ILE A 183 -4.45 -2.88 0.51
CA ILE A 183 -3.74 -4.13 0.78
C ILE A 183 -4.28 -4.74 2.06
N ARG A 184 -4.18 -4.00 3.14
CA ARG A 184 -4.61 -4.36 4.48
C ARG A 184 -4.62 -3.12 5.36
N ASP A 185 -5.28 -3.21 6.49
CA ASP A 185 -5.24 -2.17 7.50
C ASP A 185 -5.13 -2.74 8.92
N THR A 186 -4.80 -1.86 9.86
CA THR A 186 -4.75 -2.15 11.29
C THR A 186 -5.44 -1.04 12.06
N LEU A 187 -5.94 -1.38 13.24
CA LEU A 187 -6.48 -0.43 14.20
C LEU A 187 -5.88 -0.76 15.56
N GLN A 188 -5.30 0.22 16.23
CA GLN A 188 -4.69 0.06 17.55
C GLN A 188 -5.00 1.25 18.44
N THR A 189 -5.06 1.05 19.74
CA THR A 189 -5.19 2.12 20.72
C THR A 189 -3.85 2.84 20.89
N SER A 190 -3.90 4.15 21.13
CA SER A 190 -2.69 4.97 21.31
C SER A 190 -2.02 4.76 22.68
N GLY A 191 -2.71 4.15 23.64
CA GLY A 191 -2.17 3.85 24.97
C GLY A 191 -2.28 2.37 25.35
N PRO A 192 -1.32 1.85 26.12
CA PRO A 192 -1.25 0.41 26.44
C PRO A 192 -2.40 -0.08 27.34
N ASN A 193 -3.05 0.82 28.04
CA ASN A 193 -4.13 0.51 28.99
C ASN A 193 -5.51 0.96 28.47
N LEU A 194 -5.61 1.37 27.20
CA LEU A 194 -6.87 1.73 26.57
C LEU A 194 -7.53 0.49 26.00
N GLU A 195 -8.74 0.21 26.43
CA GLU A 195 -9.56 -0.88 25.91
C GLU A 195 -10.55 -0.33 24.88
N LEU A 196 -10.38 -0.70 23.63
CA LEU A 196 -11.30 -0.38 22.55
C LEU A 196 -12.29 -1.53 22.37
N LYS A 197 -13.57 -1.28 22.55
CA LYS A 197 -14.63 -2.25 22.30
C LYS A 197 -15.00 -2.22 20.82
N ILE A 198 -14.69 -3.29 20.12
CA ILE A 198 -15.03 -3.48 18.70
C ILE A 198 -16.26 -4.37 18.60
N ASP A 199 -17.23 -3.95 17.81
CA ASP A 199 -18.30 -4.84 17.35
C ASP A 199 -17.72 -5.78 16.28
N GLU A 200 -17.34 -6.98 16.70
CA GLU A 200 -16.69 -7.97 15.83
C GLU A 200 -17.61 -8.42 14.69
N LYS A 201 -18.94 -8.47 14.91
CA LYS A 201 -19.91 -8.85 13.88
C LYS A 201 -19.95 -7.78 12.78
N LYS A 202 -19.99 -6.51 13.17
CA LYS A 202 -19.92 -5.38 12.23
C LYS A 202 -18.57 -5.35 11.52
N LEU A 203 -17.46 -5.54 12.25
CA LEU A 203 -16.13 -5.58 11.66
C LEU A 203 -15.99 -6.69 10.62
N ALA A 204 -16.53 -7.90 10.91
CA ALA A 204 -16.49 -9.04 10.02
C ALA A 204 -17.33 -8.85 8.74
N SER A 205 -18.28 -7.90 8.73
CA SER A 205 -19.07 -7.58 7.53
C SER A 205 -18.30 -6.76 6.49
N PHE A 206 -17.17 -6.16 6.86
CA PHE A 206 -16.35 -5.36 5.95
C PHE A 206 -15.27 -6.20 5.26
N ARG A 207 -14.86 -5.76 4.08
CA ARG A 207 -13.82 -6.41 3.27
C ARG A 207 -12.45 -6.34 3.96
N ILE A 208 -11.73 -7.46 3.93
CA ILE A 208 -10.48 -7.65 4.70
C ILE A 208 -9.37 -6.66 4.30
N SER A 209 -9.34 -6.20 3.06
CA SER A 209 -8.32 -5.25 2.58
C SER A 209 -8.40 -3.87 3.23
N TYR A 210 -9.57 -3.48 3.79
CA TYR A 210 -9.81 -2.17 4.39
C TYR A 210 -10.91 -2.20 5.46
N ARG A 211 -10.97 -3.28 6.26
CA ARG A 211 -12.05 -3.50 7.24
C ARG A 211 -12.06 -2.47 8.36
N TYR A 212 -10.89 -2.15 8.90
CA TYR A 212 -10.79 -1.19 10.00
C TYR A 212 -11.03 0.23 9.52
N LEU A 213 -10.54 0.58 8.34
CA LEU A 213 -10.86 1.85 7.69
C LEU A 213 -12.37 1.99 7.48
N SER A 214 -13.05 0.93 7.00
CA SER A 214 -14.51 0.92 6.84
C SER A 214 -15.22 1.06 8.18
N TYR A 215 -14.74 0.38 9.22
CA TYR A 215 -15.31 0.45 10.57
C TYR A 215 -15.24 1.87 11.11
N VAL A 216 -14.05 2.49 11.08
CA VAL A 216 -13.79 3.85 11.56
C VAL A 216 -14.58 4.88 10.76
N LEU A 217 -14.53 4.84 9.43
CA LEU A 217 -15.23 5.80 8.58
C LEU A 217 -16.75 5.69 8.72
N THR A 218 -17.29 4.47 8.84
CA THR A 218 -18.72 4.26 9.06
C THR A 218 -19.17 4.78 10.43
N ALA A 219 -18.36 4.60 11.48
CA ALA A 219 -18.63 5.17 12.80
C ALA A 219 -18.67 6.71 12.77
N ASN A 220 -17.92 7.32 11.85
CA ASN A 220 -17.89 8.79 11.63
C ASN A 220 -18.86 9.26 10.52
N GLY A 221 -19.86 8.47 10.17
CA GLY A 221 -20.90 8.83 9.18
C GLY A 221 -20.42 8.89 7.73
N ARG A 222 -19.28 8.27 7.42
CA ARG A 222 -18.68 8.21 6.06
C ARG A 222 -18.56 6.75 5.62
N PRO A 223 -19.63 6.08 5.15
CA PRO A 223 -19.56 4.70 4.74
C PRO A 223 -18.59 4.51 3.57
N VAL A 224 -17.78 3.48 3.65
CA VAL A 224 -16.84 3.10 2.58
C VAL A 224 -17.55 2.20 1.59
N ARG A 225 -17.33 2.42 0.31
CA ARG A 225 -17.83 1.56 -0.76
C ARG A 225 -17.15 0.18 -0.70
N ASP A 226 -17.86 -0.86 -1.11
CA ASP A 226 -17.36 -2.24 -1.14
C ASP A 226 -16.75 -2.65 -2.49
N ASP A 227 -16.80 -1.77 -3.51
CA ASP A 227 -16.28 -1.99 -4.86
C ASP A 227 -14.85 -1.45 -5.09
N LEU A 228 -14.19 -0.98 -4.03
CA LEU A 228 -12.83 -0.43 -4.14
C LEU A 228 -11.81 -1.53 -4.53
N PRO A 229 -10.75 -1.18 -5.28
CA PRO A 229 -9.67 -2.11 -5.55
C PRO A 229 -8.99 -2.55 -4.26
N GLY A 230 -8.99 -3.86 -4.00
CA GLY A 230 -8.41 -4.45 -2.80
C GLY A 230 -7.78 -5.79 -3.11
N MET A 231 -6.73 -6.17 -2.39
CA MET A 231 -5.99 -7.43 -2.62
C MET A 231 -6.83 -8.68 -2.34
N ASP A 232 -7.97 -8.53 -1.66
CA ASP A 232 -8.98 -9.59 -1.45
C ASP A 232 -9.89 -9.82 -2.68
N ARG A 233 -9.81 -8.94 -3.70
CA ARG A 233 -10.48 -9.06 -5.00
C ARG A 233 -9.50 -8.70 -6.11
N PRO A 234 -8.56 -9.59 -6.44
CA PRO A 234 -7.49 -9.32 -7.40
C PRO A 234 -8.02 -8.97 -8.80
N GLU A 235 -9.18 -9.49 -9.21
CA GLU A 235 -9.81 -9.19 -10.49
C GLU A 235 -10.13 -7.68 -10.65
N ILE A 236 -10.51 -6.98 -9.57
CA ILE A 236 -10.75 -5.53 -9.60
C ILE A 236 -9.42 -4.78 -9.77
N VAL A 237 -8.38 -5.24 -9.08
CA VAL A 237 -7.03 -4.66 -9.18
C VAL A 237 -6.45 -4.84 -10.58
N ASP A 238 -6.62 -6.02 -11.16
CA ASP A 238 -6.12 -6.33 -12.51
C ASP A 238 -6.86 -5.52 -13.58
N ALA A 239 -8.18 -5.38 -13.45
CA ALA A 239 -8.98 -4.52 -14.32
C ALA A 239 -8.55 -3.04 -14.22
N LEU A 240 -8.31 -2.53 -13.01
CA LEU A 240 -7.78 -1.19 -12.80
C LEU A 240 -6.43 -1.02 -13.49
N ARG A 241 -5.47 -1.92 -13.25
CA ARG A 241 -4.13 -1.85 -13.86
C ARG A 241 -4.17 -1.98 -15.38
N ALA A 242 -5.09 -2.78 -15.93
CA ALA A 242 -5.30 -2.86 -17.37
C ALA A 242 -5.78 -1.52 -17.94
N ALA A 243 -6.75 -0.88 -17.30
CA ALA A 243 -7.26 0.43 -17.70
C ALA A 243 -6.17 1.52 -17.62
N GLU A 244 -5.30 1.47 -16.60
CA GLU A 244 -4.17 2.40 -16.49
C GLU A 244 -3.14 2.20 -17.61
N ARG A 245 -2.77 0.94 -17.92
CA ARG A 245 -1.90 0.64 -19.06
C ARG A 245 -2.48 1.10 -20.38
N GLN A 246 -3.78 0.88 -20.60
CA GLN A 246 -4.47 1.35 -21.80
C GLN A 246 -4.40 2.86 -21.91
N TRP A 247 -4.73 3.60 -20.83
CA TRP A 247 -4.64 5.06 -20.81
C TRP A 247 -3.23 5.55 -21.14
N LEU A 248 -2.19 4.93 -20.59
CA LEU A 248 -0.80 5.27 -20.87
C LEU A 248 -0.43 5.06 -22.36
N THR A 249 -0.99 4.04 -23.00
CA THR A 249 -0.67 3.69 -24.39
C THR A 249 -1.45 4.46 -25.43
N GLN A 250 -2.52 5.14 -25.06
CA GLN A 250 -3.33 6.01 -25.94
C GLN A 250 -2.74 7.41 -26.12
N ALA A 251 -1.51 7.66 -25.67
CA ALA A 251 -0.80 8.95 -25.74
C ALA A 251 -0.17 9.19 -27.12
#